data_30335b1102c01447d1b7023303e7bcf6
#
_entry.id   30335b1102c01447d1b7023303e7bcf6
#
_cell.length_a   1.000
_cell.length_b   1.000
_cell.length_c   1.000
_cell.angle_alpha   90.00
_cell.angle_beta   90.00
_cell.angle_gamma   90.00
#
_symmetry.space_group_name_H-M   'P 1'
#
loop_
_entity.id
_entity.type
_entity.pdbx_description
1 polymer ?
#
loop_
_entity_poly.entity_id
_entity_poly.type
_entity_poly.pdbx_seq_one_letter_code
_entity_poly.pdbx_strand_id
1 'polypeptide(L)'
;MYKTILSTLFFAGIFGVTTLQAQEAINSVRFGDNGVVYLEDFEHYDVGSIPDEWYNRDGNNIPATYDELYRNDYKYKVVQEDAKKFLRYEGTEAKHLNFPLIDKKEINIFETPILKWDWRIFDIPEGGDEDSSSQNDVAASVYVVFDTSRILFQKIPVTIRYTWSSKYPVGSIFSKLRGRQKIMVIGTGENNLGKWQTFERNLVEDYKNIFGKTPPRTPIAILILSDADDTRSHIKADYDDFELHPAR
;
A
#
# COMPACT_ATOMS: atom_id res chain seq x y z
N MET A 1 -47.31 -74.07 -3.56
CA MET A 1 -45.95 -74.05 -4.16
C MET A 1 -45.79 -72.76 -4.91
N TYR A 2 -45.39 -71.69 -4.33
CA TYR A 2 -45.14 -70.42 -5.01
C TYR A 2 -43.68 -70.03 -4.75
N LYS A 3 -42.92 -69.92 -5.86
CA LYS A 3 -41.54 -69.44 -5.85
C LYS A 3 -41.52 -67.94 -5.99
N THR A 4 -41.01 -67.25 -4.97
CA THR A 4 -40.81 -65.81 -4.96
C THR A 4 -39.42 -65.52 -5.55
N ILE A 5 -39.36 -64.77 -6.66
CA ILE A 5 -38.13 -64.29 -7.27
C ILE A 5 -37.76 -62.96 -6.64
N LEU A 6 -36.63 -62.90 -5.95
CA LEU A 6 -36.07 -61.66 -5.39
C LEU A 6 -35.18 -61.01 -6.50
N SER A 7 -35.62 -59.83 -6.95
CA SER A 7 -34.85 -59.03 -7.90
C SER A 7 -34.02 -58.02 -7.13
N THR A 8 -32.69 -58.15 -7.12
CA THR A 8 -31.75 -57.26 -6.52
C THR A 8 -31.43 -56.10 -7.48
N LEU A 9 -31.87 -54.91 -7.17
CA LEU A 9 -31.51 -53.67 -7.86
C LEU A 9 -30.14 -53.20 -7.33
N PHE A 10 -29.14 -53.18 -8.18
CA PHE A 10 -27.87 -52.54 -7.93
C PHE A 10 -27.98 -51.04 -8.26
N PHE A 11 -27.91 -50.20 -7.24
CA PHE A 11 -27.71 -48.78 -7.39
C PHE A 11 -26.22 -48.49 -7.50
N ALA A 12 -25.74 -48.18 -8.71
CA ALA A 12 -24.42 -47.63 -8.91
C ALA A 12 -24.44 -46.13 -8.55
N GLY A 13 -23.97 -45.81 -7.35
CA GLY A 13 -23.72 -44.42 -6.94
C GLY A 13 -22.49 -43.89 -7.68
N ILE A 14 -22.72 -42.93 -8.59
CA ILE A 14 -21.64 -42.13 -9.18
C ILE A 14 -21.21 -41.13 -8.10
N PHE A 15 -20.09 -41.42 -7.43
CA PHE A 15 -19.40 -40.42 -6.62
C PHE A 15 -18.69 -39.44 -7.58
N GLY A 16 -19.32 -38.31 -7.84
CA GLY A 16 -18.69 -37.18 -8.47
C GLY A 16 -17.61 -36.64 -7.52
N VAL A 17 -16.35 -36.90 -7.82
CA VAL A 17 -15.22 -36.24 -7.19
C VAL A 17 -15.20 -34.82 -7.70
N THR A 18 -15.80 -33.89 -6.96
CA THR A 18 -15.56 -32.47 -7.15
C THR A 18 -14.15 -32.19 -6.66
N THR A 19 -13.19 -32.12 -7.58
CA THR A 19 -11.89 -31.50 -7.30
C THR A 19 -12.14 -30.04 -6.95
N LEU A 20 -12.05 -29.69 -5.66
CA LEU A 20 -11.83 -28.30 -5.26
C LEU A 20 -10.48 -27.92 -5.86
N GLN A 21 -10.49 -27.19 -6.97
CA GLN A 21 -9.31 -26.42 -7.37
C GLN A 21 -9.11 -25.39 -6.25
N ALA A 22 -8.02 -25.54 -5.49
CA ALA A 22 -7.53 -24.47 -4.66
C ALA A 22 -7.30 -23.28 -5.61
N GLN A 23 -8.05 -22.22 -5.44
CA GLN A 23 -7.80 -20.96 -6.12
C GLN A 23 -6.43 -20.52 -5.62
N GLU A 24 -5.40 -20.56 -6.48
CA GLU A 24 -4.10 -20.00 -6.15
C GLU A 24 -4.37 -18.53 -5.75
N ALA A 25 -3.91 -18.18 -4.56
CA ALA A 25 -4.00 -16.80 -4.09
C ALA A 25 -3.26 -15.93 -5.12
N ILE A 26 -3.98 -15.01 -5.75
CA ILE A 26 -3.38 -14.09 -6.72
C ILE A 26 -2.43 -13.20 -5.91
N ASN A 27 -1.12 -13.38 -6.13
CA ASN A 27 -0.11 -12.54 -5.54
C ASN A 27 0.08 -11.32 -6.46
N SER A 28 -0.10 -10.12 -5.93
CA SER A 28 0.12 -8.87 -6.68
C SER A 28 1.57 -8.74 -7.17
N VAL A 29 2.54 -9.27 -6.42
CA VAL A 29 3.96 -9.15 -6.77
C VAL A 29 4.34 -10.06 -7.92
N ARG A 30 4.82 -9.47 -9.02
CA ARG A 30 5.26 -10.13 -10.24
C ARG A 30 6.65 -9.66 -10.63
N PHE A 31 7.49 -10.58 -11.10
CA PHE A 31 8.84 -10.28 -11.58
C PHE A 31 8.84 -10.31 -13.10
N GLY A 32 9.12 -9.17 -13.73
CA GLY A 32 9.17 -9.03 -15.17
C GLY A 32 10.53 -9.44 -15.75
N ASP A 33 10.53 -9.90 -17.00
CA ASP A 33 11.76 -10.27 -17.75
C ASP A 33 12.73 -9.10 -17.96
N ASN A 34 12.23 -7.86 -17.84
CA ASN A 34 13.00 -6.63 -17.91
C ASN A 34 13.65 -6.22 -16.57
N GLY A 35 13.55 -7.06 -15.54
CA GLY A 35 14.05 -6.82 -14.19
C GLY A 35 13.18 -5.88 -13.35
N VAL A 36 12.02 -5.47 -13.84
CA VAL A 36 11.03 -4.70 -13.07
C VAL A 36 10.29 -5.64 -12.12
N VAL A 37 10.09 -5.20 -10.89
CA VAL A 37 9.21 -5.87 -9.92
C VAL A 37 7.93 -5.07 -9.81
N TYR A 38 6.83 -5.63 -10.30
CA TYR A 38 5.49 -5.06 -10.15
C TYR A 38 4.98 -5.44 -8.76
N LEU A 39 4.71 -4.46 -7.93
CA LEU A 39 4.27 -4.68 -6.54
C LEU A 39 2.75 -4.71 -6.45
N GLU A 40 2.08 -3.69 -7.00
CA GLU A 40 0.64 -3.54 -6.91
C GLU A 40 0.11 -2.61 -8.01
N ASP A 41 -0.93 -3.05 -8.74
CA ASP A 41 -1.63 -2.28 -9.77
C ASP A 41 -3.16 -2.28 -9.59
N PHE A 42 -3.66 -2.87 -8.50
CA PHE A 42 -5.06 -2.99 -8.11
C PHE A 42 -6.00 -3.63 -9.15
N GLU A 43 -5.49 -4.12 -10.28
CA GLU A 43 -6.31 -4.63 -11.39
C GLU A 43 -7.03 -5.94 -11.07
N HIS A 44 -6.50 -6.75 -10.15
CA HIS A 44 -7.08 -8.04 -9.79
C HIS A 44 -8.20 -7.97 -8.74
N TYR A 45 -8.41 -6.83 -8.09
CA TYR A 45 -9.46 -6.66 -7.09
C TYR A 45 -10.81 -6.31 -7.70
N ASP A 46 -11.89 -6.59 -6.99
CA ASP A 46 -13.23 -6.17 -7.35
C ASP A 46 -13.43 -4.67 -7.07
N VAL A 47 -14.18 -4.00 -7.96
CA VAL A 47 -14.55 -2.59 -7.76
C VAL A 47 -15.40 -2.45 -6.49
N GLY A 48 -15.04 -1.49 -5.65
CA GLY A 48 -15.67 -1.25 -4.34
C GLY A 48 -15.08 -2.06 -3.20
N SER A 49 -14.20 -3.03 -3.48
CA SER A 49 -13.51 -3.79 -2.43
C SER A 49 -12.35 -2.99 -1.81
N ILE A 50 -11.84 -3.52 -0.71
CA ILE A 50 -10.59 -3.10 -0.09
C ILE A 50 -9.56 -4.17 -0.41
N PRO A 51 -8.33 -3.80 -0.83
CA PRO A 51 -7.29 -4.76 -1.20
C PRO A 51 -6.92 -5.67 -0.02
N ASP A 52 -7.06 -6.98 -0.16
CA ASP A 52 -6.83 -7.96 0.91
C ASP A 52 -5.34 -8.29 1.16
N GLU A 53 -4.45 -7.87 0.29
CA GLU A 53 -2.99 -7.92 0.53
C GLU A 53 -2.47 -6.68 1.27
N TRP A 54 -3.32 -5.70 1.55
CA TRP A 54 -3.00 -4.51 2.32
C TRP A 54 -3.55 -4.62 3.74
N TYR A 55 -2.80 -4.12 4.71
CA TYR A 55 -3.06 -4.30 6.13
C TYR A 55 -3.28 -2.96 6.82
N ASN A 56 -4.15 -2.93 7.81
CA ASN A 56 -4.30 -1.75 8.65
C ASN A 56 -3.04 -1.53 9.53
N ARG A 57 -2.98 -0.40 10.22
CA ARG A 57 -1.86 -0.04 11.09
C ARG A 57 -1.91 -0.69 12.48
N ASP A 58 -3.03 -1.29 12.88
CA ASP A 58 -3.23 -1.76 14.25
C ASP A 58 -2.25 -2.89 14.60
N GLY A 59 -1.10 -2.44 15.03
CA GLY A 59 -0.09 -2.96 15.92
C GLY A 59 0.49 -4.35 15.66
N ASN A 60 -0.18 -5.25 14.93
CA ASN A 60 0.20 -6.66 14.86
C ASN A 60 0.25 -7.28 13.47
N ASN A 61 0.32 -6.48 12.39
CA ASN A 61 0.29 -7.01 11.02
C ASN A 61 -0.90 -7.96 10.77
N ILE A 62 -2.05 -7.65 11.36
CA ILE A 62 -3.28 -8.39 11.11
C ILE A 62 -3.79 -7.92 9.74
N PRO A 63 -4.10 -8.84 8.83
CA PRO A 63 -4.76 -8.49 7.58
C PRO A 63 -5.96 -7.62 7.89
N ALA A 64 -6.09 -6.52 7.18
CA ALA A 64 -7.30 -5.73 7.23
C ALA A 64 -8.41 -6.59 6.64
N THR A 65 -9.12 -7.32 7.50
CA THR A 65 -10.27 -8.08 7.01
C THR A 65 -11.30 -7.11 6.48
N TYR A 66 -11.95 -7.48 5.39
CA TYR A 66 -13.05 -6.71 4.79
C TYR A 66 -14.05 -6.20 5.85
N ASP A 67 -14.41 -7.04 6.81
CA ASP A 67 -15.34 -6.72 7.89
C ASP A 67 -14.81 -5.64 8.84
N GLU A 68 -13.52 -5.64 9.14
CA GLU A 68 -12.90 -4.67 10.05
C GLU A 68 -12.75 -3.31 9.38
N LEU A 69 -12.28 -3.30 8.14
CA LEU A 69 -12.14 -2.09 7.33
C LEU A 69 -13.51 -1.49 7.00
N TYR A 70 -14.52 -2.31 6.76
CA TYR A 70 -15.87 -1.86 6.48
C TYR A 70 -16.58 -1.32 7.72
N ARG A 71 -16.45 -1.98 8.86
CA ARG A 71 -17.01 -1.50 10.13
C ARG A 71 -16.43 -0.19 10.61
N ASN A 72 -15.16 0.08 10.29
CA ASN A 72 -14.46 1.32 10.67
C ASN A 72 -14.58 2.41 9.61
N ASP A 73 -15.40 2.21 8.57
CA ASP A 73 -15.56 3.17 7.46
C ASP A 73 -14.18 3.59 6.89
N TYR A 74 -13.39 2.61 6.44
CA TYR A 74 -11.95 2.76 6.20
C TYR A 74 -11.61 3.65 5.01
N LYS A 75 -12.54 4.25 4.34
CA LYS A 75 -12.39 5.28 3.29
C LYS A 75 -11.57 4.88 2.04
N TYR A 76 -10.79 3.80 2.09
CA TYR A 76 -10.13 3.26 0.90
C TYR A 76 -11.02 2.26 0.18
N LYS A 77 -11.03 2.32 -1.14
CA LYS A 77 -11.70 1.33 -1.99
C LYS A 77 -11.09 1.30 -3.39
N VAL A 78 -11.14 0.14 -4.02
CA VAL A 78 -10.81 0.01 -5.44
C VAL A 78 -11.90 0.69 -6.28
N VAL A 79 -11.48 1.55 -7.19
CA VAL A 79 -12.35 2.27 -8.12
C VAL A 79 -11.93 1.96 -9.55
N GLN A 80 -12.85 1.98 -10.47
CA GLN A 80 -12.55 1.84 -11.90
C GLN A 80 -12.98 3.09 -12.66
N GLU A 81 -12.06 3.61 -13.47
CA GLU A 81 -12.34 4.63 -14.47
C GLU A 81 -11.85 4.10 -15.83
N ASP A 82 -12.73 4.10 -16.81
CA ASP A 82 -12.51 3.43 -18.10
C ASP A 82 -12.11 1.95 -17.93
N ALA A 83 -10.93 1.56 -18.38
CA ALA A 83 -10.42 0.20 -18.27
C ALA A 83 -9.40 0.01 -17.13
N LYS A 84 -9.11 1.04 -16.33
CA LYS A 84 -8.08 1.03 -15.29
C LYS A 84 -8.72 1.02 -13.91
N LYS A 85 -8.24 0.13 -13.04
CA LYS A 85 -8.55 0.13 -11.62
C LYS A 85 -7.41 0.76 -10.83
N PHE A 86 -7.76 1.34 -9.70
CA PHE A 86 -6.80 1.97 -8.78
C PHE A 86 -7.42 2.08 -7.39
N LEU A 87 -6.60 2.38 -6.39
CA LEU A 87 -7.07 2.57 -5.03
C LEU A 87 -7.39 4.04 -4.76
N ARG A 88 -8.61 4.33 -4.31
CA ARG A 88 -9.07 5.68 -3.91
C ARG A 88 -9.25 5.78 -2.42
N TYR A 89 -8.71 6.84 -1.85
CA TYR A 89 -9.09 7.39 -0.55
C TYR A 89 -10.03 8.59 -0.76
N GLU A 90 -11.11 8.66 0.04
CA GLU A 90 -11.97 9.85 0.11
C GLU A 90 -12.56 9.98 1.52
N GLY A 91 -12.19 11.04 2.27
CA GLY A 91 -12.63 11.21 3.65
C GLY A 91 -11.96 12.35 4.40
N THR A 92 -12.16 12.34 5.72
CA THR A 92 -11.67 13.35 6.67
C THR A 92 -10.81 12.75 7.78
N GLU A 93 -10.55 11.45 7.77
CA GLU A 93 -9.80 10.74 8.80
C GLU A 93 -8.35 10.48 8.37
N ALA A 94 -7.50 10.13 9.33
CA ALA A 94 -6.17 9.57 9.08
C ALA A 94 -6.27 8.07 8.86
N LYS A 95 -5.99 7.59 7.64
CA LYS A 95 -6.03 6.16 7.34
C LYS A 95 -4.77 5.68 6.63
N HIS A 96 -4.22 4.57 7.16
CA HIS A 96 -3.05 3.90 6.64
C HIS A 96 -3.40 2.54 6.04
N LEU A 97 -2.72 2.20 4.96
CA LEU A 97 -2.64 0.82 4.47
C LEU A 97 -1.17 0.42 4.30
N ASN A 98 -0.82 -0.78 4.72
CA ASN A 98 0.53 -1.34 4.67
C ASN A 98 0.58 -2.52 3.71
N PHE A 99 1.50 -2.49 2.78
CA PHE A 99 1.84 -3.59 1.88
C PHE A 99 3.16 -4.23 2.34
N PRO A 100 3.14 -5.46 2.90
CA PRO A 100 4.34 -6.07 3.45
C PRO A 100 5.28 -6.56 2.36
N LEU A 101 6.57 -6.29 2.52
CA LEU A 101 7.65 -6.74 1.64
C LEU A 101 8.59 -7.74 2.32
N ILE A 102 8.57 -7.82 3.67
CA ILE A 102 9.56 -8.57 4.44
C ILE A 102 9.58 -10.08 4.13
N ASP A 103 8.44 -10.64 3.75
CA ASP A 103 8.32 -12.05 3.38
C ASP A 103 8.64 -12.32 1.90
N LYS A 104 8.79 -11.27 1.10
CA LYS A 104 9.11 -11.31 -0.33
C LYS A 104 10.63 -11.23 -0.52
N LYS A 105 11.34 -12.31 -0.17
CA LYS A 105 12.82 -12.36 -0.08
C LYS A 105 13.55 -12.13 -1.41
N GLU A 106 12.86 -12.30 -2.52
CA GLU A 106 13.35 -12.03 -3.86
C GLU A 106 13.56 -10.54 -4.11
N ILE A 107 12.85 -9.67 -3.38
CA ILE A 107 12.97 -8.21 -3.51
C ILE A 107 14.33 -7.76 -2.98
N ASN A 108 15.09 -7.10 -3.85
CA ASN A 108 16.41 -6.55 -3.56
C ASN A 108 16.51 -5.13 -4.09
N ILE A 109 16.39 -4.14 -3.20
CA ILE A 109 16.46 -2.72 -3.61
C ILE A 109 17.86 -2.28 -4.10
N PHE A 110 18.88 -3.11 -4.00
CA PHE A 110 20.17 -2.81 -4.65
C PHE A 110 20.17 -3.19 -6.14
N GLU A 111 19.30 -4.10 -6.56
CA GLU A 111 19.09 -4.48 -7.96
C GLU A 111 18.00 -3.63 -8.60
N THR A 112 16.96 -3.30 -7.84
CA THR A 112 15.81 -2.49 -8.27
C THR A 112 15.60 -1.31 -7.32
N PRO A 113 16.52 -0.31 -7.31
CA PRO A 113 16.49 0.77 -6.34
C PRO A 113 15.41 1.83 -6.56
N ILE A 114 14.82 1.89 -7.75
CA ILE A 114 13.89 2.95 -8.10
C ILE A 114 12.47 2.49 -7.76
N LEU A 115 11.90 3.03 -6.69
CA LEU A 115 10.46 2.91 -6.44
C LEU A 115 9.73 3.92 -7.32
N LYS A 116 8.81 3.42 -8.11
CA LYS A 116 7.92 4.19 -8.97
C LYS A 116 6.47 3.95 -8.54
N TRP A 117 5.64 4.97 -8.58
CA TRP A 117 4.20 4.87 -8.37
C TRP A 117 3.47 6.02 -9.04
N ASP A 118 2.18 5.83 -9.25
CA ASP A 118 1.27 6.86 -9.69
C ASP A 118 0.38 7.30 -8.54
N TRP A 119 0.09 8.59 -8.45
CA TRP A 119 -0.99 9.13 -7.64
C TRP A 119 -1.69 10.28 -8.34
N ARG A 120 -2.94 10.51 -7.93
CA ARG A 120 -3.75 11.63 -8.38
C ARG A 120 -4.42 12.26 -7.16
N ILE A 121 -4.13 13.52 -6.91
CA ILE A 121 -4.64 14.26 -5.76
C ILE A 121 -5.68 15.26 -6.25
N PHE A 122 -6.86 15.28 -5.61
CA PHE A 122 -7.94 16.18 -5.97
C PHE A 122 -8.04 17.37 -5.02
N ASP A 123 -7.82 17.12 -3.74
CA ASP A 123 -7.95 18.11 -2.68
C ASP A 123 -6.73 18.01 -1.76
N ILE A 124 -6.23 19.14 -1.29
CA ILE A 124 -5.17 19.22 -0.28
C ILE A 124 -5.72 19.79 1.02
N PRO A 125 -5.27 19.30 2.19
CA PRO A 125 -5.79 19.80 3.47
C PRO A 125 -5.41 21.26 3.69
N GLU A 126 -6.40 22.10 3.93
CA GLU A 126 -6.17 23.50 4.24
C GLU A 126 -5.48 23.63 5.61
N GLY A 127 -4.32 24.29 5.65
CA GLY A 127 -3.54 24.46 6.88
C GLY A 127 -2.69 23.26 7.27
N GLY A 128 -2.59 22.24 6.42
CA GLY A 128 -1.68 21.12 6.63
C GLY A 128 -0.22 21.58 6.74
N ASP A 129 0.51 21.01 7.71
CA ASP A 129 1.89 21.38 8.05
C ASP A 129 2.66 20.14 8.51
N GLU A 130 3.43 19.55 7.62
CA GLU A 130 4.16 18.30 7.86
C GLU A 130 5.19 18.43 9.00
N ASP A 131 5.65 19.63 9.33
CA ASP A 131 6.54 19.86 10.47
C ASP A 131 5.79 20.01 11.79
N SER A 132 4.50 20.28 11.77
CA SER A 132 3.64 20.34 12.95
C SER A 132 3.44 18.97 13.59
N SER A 133 3.16 18.94 14.89
CA SER A 133 2.70 17.76 15.62
C SER A 133 1.17 17.65 15.74
N SER A 134 0.44 18.69 15.34
CA SER A 134 -1.01 18.82 15.51
C SER A 134 -1.75 19.30 14.25
N GLN A 135 -1.06 19.40 13.14
CA GLN A 135 -1.62 19.79 11.84
C GLN A 135 -0.87 19.09 10.71
N ASN A 136 -0.43 17.84 10.96
CA ASN A 136 0.46 17.14 10.04
C ASN A 136 -0.27 16.44 8.88
N ASP A 137 -1.47 16.91 8.56
CA ASP A 137 -2.33 16.42 7.51
C ASP A 137 -1.71 16.56 6.12
N VAL A 138 -1.99 15.57 5.27
CA VAL A 138 -1.56 15.53 3.88
C VAL A 138 -2.56 14.77 3.03
N ALA A 139 -2.73 15.19 1.79
CA ALA A 139 -3.60 14.52 0.84
C ALA A 139 -3.11 13.10 0.52
N ALA A 140 -1.81 12.95 0.28
CA ALA A 140 -1.20 11.67 -0.06
C ALA A 140 0.23 11.56 0.45
N SER A 141 0.59 10.37 0.91
CA SER A 141 1.95 9.97 1.25
C SER A 141 2.20 8.51 0.91
N VAL A 142 3.42 8.24 0.46
CA VAL A 142 3.97 6.89 0.33
C VAL A 142 5.16 6.77 1.26
N TYR A 143 5.12 5.77 2.14
CA TYR A 143 6.23 5.48 3.05
C TYR A 143 6.96 4.24 2.58
N VAL A 144 8.26 4.25 2.78
CA VAL A 144 9.05 3.02 2.77
C VAL A 144 9.53 2.77 4.20
N VAL A 145 9.12 1.64 4.77
CA VAL A 145 9.55 1.17 6.08
C VAL A 145 10.77 0.29 5.88
N PHE A 146 11.94 0.82 6.17
CA PHE A 146 13.20 0.09 5.92
C PHE A 146 13.55 -0.88 7.03
N ASP A 147 13.34 -0.49 8.28
CA ASP A 147 13.79 -1.23 9.45
C ASP A 147 12.98 -0.84 10.68
N THR A 148 13.18 -1.56 11.77
CA THR A 148 12.74 -1.16 13.10
C THR A 148 13.93 -0.95 14.01
N SER A 149 13.95 0.17 14.72
CA SER A 149 14.91 0.42 15.79
C SER A 149 14.22 0.32 17.14
N ARG A 150 14.99 -0.03 18.17
CA ARG A 150 14.51 0.02 19.55
C ARG A 150 15.01 1.29 20.23
N ILE A 151 14.07 2.04 20.80
CA ILE A 151 14.38 3.14 21.72
C ILE A 151 13.74 2.77 23.06
N LEU A 152 14.58 2.51 24.06
CA LEU A 152 14.14 1.89 25.30
C LEU A 152 13.45 0.54 25.02
N PHE A 153 12.16 0.42 25.33
CA PHE A 153 11.37 -0.80 25.12
C PHE A 153 10.45 -0.74 23.90
N GLN A 154 10.43 0.38 23.17
CA GLN A 154 9.54 0.58 22.02
C GLN A 154 10.27 0.29 20.71
N LYS A 155 9.60 -0.48 19.83
CA LYS A 155 10.01 -0.61 18.42
C LYS A 155 9.53 0.63 17.67
N ILE A 156 10.45 1.35 17.06
CA ILE A 156 10.17 2.53 16.24
C ILE A 156 10.60 2.24 14.80
N PRO A 157 9.72 2.37 13.82
CA PRO A 157 10.07 2.15 12.43
C PRO A 157 11.06 3.21 11.94
N VAL A 158 12.01 2.79 11.09
CA VAL A 158 12.90 3.67 10.32
C VAL A 158 12.29 3.85 8.95
N THR A 159 11.81 5.07 8.66
CA THR A 159 11.01 5.33 7.46
C THR A 159 11.44 6.57 6.71
N ILE A 160 11.26 6.54 5.39
CA ILE A 160 11.15 7.74 4.56
C ILE A 160 9.70 7.85 4.12
N ARG A 161 9.07 8.99 4.38
CA ARG A 161 7.73 9.37 3.92
C ARG A 161 7.89 10.34 2.76
N TYR A 162 7.49 9.94 1.58
CA TYR A 162 7.34 10.81 0.43
C TYR A 162 5.94 11.41 0.46
N THR A 163 5.81 12.73 0.36
CA THR A 163 4.52 13.39 0.57
C THR A 163 4.26 14.51 -0.42
N TRP A 164 2.96 14.75 -0.66
CA TRP A 164 2.48 15.96 -1.32
C TRP A 164 2.09 16.99 -0.28
N SER A 165 2.78 18.12 -0.27
CA SER A 165 2.59 19.18 0.71
C SER A 165 1.58 20.23 0.25
N SER A 166 0.77 20.73 1.20
CA SER A 166 -0.02 21.95 1.00
C SER A 166 0.78 23.23 1.22
N LYS A 167 1.95 23.14 1.87
CA LYS A 167 2.68 24.31 2.39
C LYS A 167 4.11 24.43 1.91
N TYR A 168 4.86 23.34 1.90
CA TYR A 168 6.31 23.38 1.70
C TYR A 168 6.72 23.09 0.25
N PRO A 169 7.83 23.69 -0.21
CA PRO A 169 8.34 23.41 -1.55
C PRO A 169 8.93 22.00 -1.65
N VAL A 170 8.93 21.46 -2.88
CA VAL A 170 9.59 20.18 -3.21
C VAL A 170 11.05 20.22 -2.77
N GLY A 171 11.51 19.12 -2.16
CA GLY A 171 12.85 18.98 -1.59
C GLY A 171 12.95 19.33 -0.10
N SER A 172 11.90 19.87 0.52
CA SER A 172 11.86 20.06 1.98
C SER A 172 11.92 18.72 2.70
N ILE A 173 12.71 18.65 3.79
CA ILE A 173 12.86 17.42 4.59
C ILE A 173 12.64 17.74 6.06
N PHE A 174 11.73 16.99 6.69
CA PHE A 174 11.43 17.08 8.13
C PHE A 174 11.80 15.79 8.85
N SER A 175 11.93 15.89 10.16
CA SER A 175 12.38 14.79 11.01
C SER A 175 11.42 14.56 12.17
N LYS A 176 10.82 13.38 12.24
CA LYS A 176 9.92 12.95 13.32
C LYS A 176 10.50 11.72 14.04
N LEU A 177 9.84 11.29 15.11
CA LEU A 177 10.18 10.07 15.87
C LEU A 177 11.68 10.00 16.24
N ARG A 178 12.23 11.10 16.77
CA ARG A 178 13.66 11.23 17.15
C ARG A 178 14.61 10.93 15.98
N GLY A 179 14.23 11.38 14.77
CA GLY A 179 15.03 11.20 13.56
C GLY A 179 14.86 9.87 12.84
N ARG A 180 13.98 8.99 13.33
CA ARG A 180 13.70 7.68 12.69
C ARG A 180 12.73 7.77 11.52
N GLN A 181 11.84 8.74 11.53
CA GLN A 181 11.01 9.07 10.38
C GLN A 181 11.53 10.35 9.73
N LYS A 182 11.72 10.28 8.43
CA LYS A 182 12.03 11.44 7.59
C LYS A 182 10.89 11.65 6.61
N ILE A 183 10.42 12.89 6.54
CA ILE A 183 9.37 13.33 5.63
C ILE A 183 10.03 14.12 4.51
N MET A 184 9.87 13.70 3.27
CA MET A 184 10.40 14.38 2.08
C MET A 184 9.25 14.85 1.22
N VAL A 185 9.16 16.15 0.98
CA VAL A 185 8.18 16.73 0.07
C VAL A 185 8.63 16.48 -1.37
N ILE A 186 7.81 15.77 -2.13
CA ILE A 186 8.09 15.44 -3.55
C ILE A 186 7.07 16.05 -4.51
N GLY A 187 5.93 16.50 -4.02
CA GLY A 187 4.91 17.25 -4.74
C GLY A 187 4.35 18.35 -3.86
N THR A 188 3.84 19.43 -4.44
CA THR A 188 3.28 20.55 -3.69
C THR A 188 2.30 21.39 -4.52
N GLY A 189 1.38 22.05 -3.81
CA GLY A 189 0.47 23.04 -4.38
C GLY A 189 -0.64 22.46 -5.23
N GLU A 190 -1.37 23.34 -5.92
CA GLU A 190 -2.64 23.02 -6.58
C GLU A 190 -2.54 22.81 -8.10
N ASN A 191 -1.40 23.12 -8.71
CA ASN A 191 -1.29 23.21 -10.19
C ASN A 191 -1.58 21.91 -10.95
N ASN A 192 -1.48 20.76 -10.28
CA ASN A 192 -1.66 19.45 -10.90
C ASN A 192 -2.78 18.61 -10.23
N LEU A 193 -3.65 19.25 -9.46
CA LEU A 193 -4.80 18.56 -8.87
C LEU A 193 -5.69 17.95 -9.96
N GLY A 194 -6.23 16.78 -9.67
CA GLY A 194 -7.07 16.00 -10.58
C GLY A 194 -6.33 15.31 -11.73
N LYS A 195 -4.99 15.40 -11.79
CA LYS A 195 -4.19 14.74 -12.83
C LYS A 195 -3.34 13.64 -12.27
N TRP A 196 -3.27 12.52 -12.97
CA TRP A 196 -2.31 11.46 -12.68
C TRP A 196 -0.88 11.97 -12.85
N GLN A 197 -0.03 11.64 -11.90
CA GLN A 197 1.37 11.99 -11.87
C GLN A 197 2.19 10.81 -11.40
N THR A 198 3.23 10.50 -12.16
CA THR A 198 4.20 9.45 -11.84
C THR A 198 5.35 10.03 -11.05
N PHE A 199 5.74 9.35 -9.98
CA PHE A 199 6.90 9.67 -9.16
C PHE A 199 7.89 8.52 -9.15
N GLU A 200 9.17 8.88 -9.15
CA GLU A 200 10.28 7.92 -9.06
C GLU A 200 11.23 8.38 -7.93
N ARG A 201 11.65 7.44 -7.05
CA ARG A 201 12.61 7.70 -5.99
C ARG A 201 13.64 6.58 -5.90
N ASN A 202 14.92 6.94 -5.87
CA ASN A 202 15.97 5.99 -5.60
C ASN A 202 16.07 5.73 -4.09
N LEU A 203 15.52 4.61 -3.64
CA LEU A 203 15.43 4.25 -2.23
C LEU A 203 16.79 4.12 -1.56
N VAL A 204 17.78 3.61 -2.28
CA VAL A 204 19.14 3.40 -1.77
C VAL A 204 19.85 4.73 -1.57
N GLU A 205 19.76 5.63 -2.56
CA GLU A 205 20.35 6.96 -2.49
C GLU A 205 19.67 7.84 -1.45
N ASP A 206 18.34 7.88 -1.43
CA ASP A 206 17.59 8.64 -0.45
C ASP A 206 17.94 8.21 0.98
N TYR A 207 17.97 6.89 1.22
CA TYR A 207 18.31 6.38 2.54
C TYR A 207 19.74 6.74 2.95
N LYS A 208 20.72 6.60 2.04
CA LYS A 208 22.12 6.97 2.29
C LYS A 208 22.27 8.46 2.59
N ASN A 209 21.62 9.31 1.75
CA ASN A 209 21.70 10.77 1.89
C ASN A 209 21.06 11.25 3.21
N ILE A 210 19.95 10.64 3.61
CA ILE A 210 19.16 11.07 4.76
C ILE A 210 19.69 10.50 6.08
N PHE A 211 20.10 9.21 6.10
CA PHE A 211 20.51 8.52 7.33
C PHE A 211 22.02 8.30 7.44
N GLY A 212 22.80 8.59 6.40
CA GLY A 212 24.25 8.43 6.39
C GLY A 212 24.75 6.98 6.44
N LYS A 213 23.93 6.02 6.05
CA LYS A 213 24.24 4.58 6.10
C LYS A 213 23.51 3.79 5.00
N THR A 214 23.96 2.55 4.79
CA THR A 214 23.34 1.64 3.81
C THR A 214 22.00 1.13 4.32
N PRO A 215 20.94 1.11 3.47
CA PRO A 215 19.65 0.51 3.83
C PRO A 215 19.74 -1.03 3.90
N PRO A 216 18.75 -1.70 4.49
CA PRO A 216 18.59 -3.15 4.34
C PRO A 216 18.29 -3.52 2.88
N ARG A 217 18.60 -4.77 2.52
CA ARG A 217 18.36 -5.30 1.17
C ARG A 217 16.88 -5.29 0.77
N THR A 218 16.03 -5.70 1.69
CA THR A 218 14.58 -5.75 1.52
C THR A 218 13.94 -4.85 2.55
N PRO A 219 13.20 -3.81 2.17
CA PRO A 219 12.38 -3.03 3.10
C PRO A 219 11.31 -3.91 3.76
N ILE A 220 10.82 -3.49 4.92
CA ILE A 220 9.77 -4.21 5.66
C ILE A 220 8.42 -4.08 4.95
N ALA A 221 8.08 -2.86 4.49
CA ALA A 221 6.80 -2.58 3.86
C ALA A 221 6.84 -1.27 3.06
N ILE A 222 5.90 -1.16 2.12
CA ILE A 222 5.39 0.12 1.62
C ILE A 222 4.11 0.42 2.39
N LEU A 223 3.90 1.70 2.72
CA LEU A 223 2.71 2.16 3.40
C LEU A 223 2.19 3.40 2.69
N ILE A 224 0.88 3.49 2.52
CA ILE A 224 0.21 4.70 2.06
C ILE A 224 -0.56 5.34 3.20
N LEU A 225 -0.67 6.67 3.15
CA LEU A 225 -1.44 7.46 4.10
C LEU A 225 -2.12 8.62 3.39
N SER A 226 -3.41 8.77 3.65
CA SER A 226 -4.16 10.01 3.49
C SER A 226 -4.65 10.45 4.86
N ASP A 227 -4.49 11.73 5.17
CA ASP A 227 -4.63 12.27 6.52
C ASP A 227 -5.25 13.67 6.47
N ALA A 228 -6.38 13.87 7.15
CA ALA A 228 -7.12 15.13 7.19
C ALA A 228 -7.88 15.36 8.51
N ASP A 229 -7.52 14.64 9.58
CA ASP A 229 -8.27 14.65 10.84
C ASP A 229 -7.93 15.83 11.73
N ASP A 230 -6.70 16.31 11.70
CA ASP A 230 -6.26 17.49 12.46
C ASP A 230 -6.87 18.80 11.93
N THR A 231 -6.87 18.96 10.60
CA THR A 231 -7.43 20.15 9.92
C THR A 231 -8.93 20.05 9.68
N ARG A 232 -9.50 18.85 9.82
CA ARG A 232 -10.90 18.54 9.49
C ARG A 232 -11.26 18.84 8.03
N SER A 233 -10.27 18.77 7.16
CA SER A 233 -10.45 18.92 5.73
C SER A 233 -11.08 17.65 5.14
N HIS A 234 -11.77 17.78 4.02
CA HIS A 234 -12.13 16.64 3.18
C HIS A 234 -11.07 16.52 2.09
N ILE A 235 -10.49 15.34 1.95
CA ILE A 235 -9.48 15.08 0.94
C ILE A 235 -9.83 13.87 0.11
N LYS A 236 -9.35 13.87 -1.13
CA LYS A 236 -9.49 12.77 -2.08
C LYS A 236 -8.18 12.56 -2.81
N ALA A 237 -7.70 11.32 -2.81
CA ALA A 237 -6.48 10.92 -3.48
C ALA A 237 -6.59 9.49 -4.03
N ASP A 238 -5.97 9.27 -5.19
CA ASP A 238 -5.87 7.97 -5.83
C ASP A 238 -4.40 7.51 -5.85
N TYR A 239 -4.19 6.20 -5.75
CA TYR A 239 -2.88 5.54 -5.74
C TYR A 239 -2.88 4.37 -6.71
N ASP A 240 -1.76 4.19 -7.44
CA ASP A 240 -1.65 3.14 -8.44
C ASP A 240 -0.20 2.80 -8.82
N ASP A 241 -0.02 1.71 -9.57
CA ASP A 241 1.19 1.31 -10.29
C ASP A 241 2.47 1.35 -9.43
N PHE A 242 2.47 0.66 -8.29
CA PHE A 242 3.67 0.53 -7.47
C PHE A 242 4.64 -0.47 -8.09
N GLU A 243 5.83 -0.01 -8.46
CA GLU A 243 6.85 -0.80 -9.15
C GLU A 243 8.25 -0.53 -8.56
N LEU A 244 9.14 -1.53 -8.62
CA LEU A 244 10.58 -1.36 -8.39
C LEU A 244 11.33 -1.59 -9.68
N HIS A 245 12.17 -0.62 -10.07
CA HIS A 245 12.92 -0.65 -11.31
C HIS A 245 14.42 -0.74 -11.07
N PRO A 246 15.20 -1.38 -11.97
CA PRO A 246 16.64 -1.25 -12.03
C PRO A 246 17.05 0.22 -12.20
N ALA A 247 18.23 0.58 -11.69
CA ALA A 247 18.82 1.88 -12.01
C ALA A 247 19.11 1.96 -13.51
N ARG A 248 18.83 3.10 -14.11
CA ARG A 248 19.15 3.39 -15.52
C ARG A 248 20.62 3.67 -15.70
#